data_070b0f88c59876bf9b7b0726dac4d9f7
#
_entry.id   070b0f88c59876bf9b7b0726dac4d9f7
#
_cell.length_a   1.000
_cell.length_b   1.000
_cell.length_c   1.000
_cell.angle_alpha   90.00
_cell.angle_beta   90.00
_cell.angle_gamma   90.00
#
_symmetry.space_group_name_H-M   'P 1'
#
loop_
_entity.id
_entity.type
_entity.pdbx_description
1 polymer ?
#
loop_
_entity_poly.entity_id
_entity_poly.type
_entity_poly.pdbx_seq_one_letter_code
_entity_poly.pdbx_strand_id
1 'polypeptide(L)'
;LGKMISRYMVLIASEQKILIMRPYQIYAVEAIMKCIEENRGNGYIWHTTGSGKTLTSFKAATLLKDNQDVEKCLFVVDRKDLDRQTREEFNRFQDGCVEENTNTDALVRRMLSEDYADKIIVTTIQKLGIALDPKNRNHYRERLLLLKDKRIVFIFDECHRSQFGDNHKAIKEFFPNSQLFGFTGTPIFEENASYIQVT
;
A
#
# COMPACT_ATOMS: atom_id res chain seq x y z
N LEU A 1 26.92 -11.38 -3.41
CA LEU A 1 25.87 -12.00 -4.25
C LEU A 1 24.78 -12.65 -3.39
N GLY A 2 25.12 -13.50 -2.38
CA GLY A 2 24.12 -14.19 -1.55
C GLY A 2 23.15 -13.26 -0.81
N LYS A 3 23.61 -12.19 -0.18
CA LYS A 3 22.77 -11.20 0.49
C LYS A 3 21.82 -10.47 -0.49
N MET A 4 22.25 -10.24 -1.71
CA MET A 4 21.42 -9.60 -2.74
C MET A 4 20.31 -10.55 -3.21
N ILE A 5 20.62 -11.81 -3.44
CA ILE A 5 19.65 -12.81 -3.86
C ILE A 5 18.60 -13.00 -2.75
N SER A 6 19.02 -13.23 -1.49
CA SER A 6 18.08 -13.43 -0.38
C SER A 6 17.16 -12.23 -0.13
N ARG A 7 17.64 -11.00 -0.35
CA ARG A 7 16.84 -9.78 -0.18
C ARG A 7 15.67 -9.70 -1.16
N TYR A 8 15.83 -10.24 -2.38
CA TYR A 8 14.81 -10.15 -3.45
C TYR A 8 14.15 -11.50 -3.78
N MET A 9 14.29 -12.44 -2.88
CA MET A 9 13.51 -13.69 -2.92
C MET A 9 12.24 -13.54 -2.11
N VAL A 10 11.20 -14.23 -2.54
CA VAL A 10 9.94 -14.38 -1.79
C VAL A 10 9.68 -15.88 -1.64
N LEU A 11 9.64 -16.35 -0.40
CA LEU A 11 9.27 -17.72 -0.09
C LEU A 11 7.74 -17.81 0.01
N ILE A 12 7.15 -18.68 -0.79
CA ILE A 12 5.76 -19.07 -0.66
C ILE A 12 5.73 -20.36 0.14
N ALA A 13 5.54 -20.24 1.45
CA ALA A 13 5.64 -21.38 2.37
C ALA A 13 4.58 -22.45 2.07
N SER A 14 3.35 -22.05 1.74
CA SER A 14 2.23 -22.96 1.40
C SER A 14 2.49 -23.83 0.18
N GLU A 15 3.32 -23.35 -0.77
CA GLU A 15 3.64 -24.06 -2.01
C GLU A 15 5.06 -24.63 -2.03
N GLN A 16 5.85 -24.36 -0.97
CA GLN A 16 7.29 -24.70 -0.91
C GLN A 16 8.06 -24.16 -2.14
N LYS A 17 7.67 -22.97 -2.63
CA LYS A 17 8.29 -22.33 -3.80
C LYS A 17 9.02 -21.08 -3.42
N ILE A 18 10.11 -20.82 -4.12
CA ILE A 18 10.85 -19.59 -4.04
C ILE A 18 10.65 -18.82 -5.35
N LEU A 19 10.14 -17.62 -5.24
CA LEU A 19 10.08 -16.66 -6.34
C LEU A 19 11.31 -15.76 -6.28
N ILE A 20 11.96 -15.57 -7.42
CA ILE A 20 13.03 -14.60 -7.57
C ILE A 20 12.49 -13.44 -8.41
N MET A 21 12.65 -12.23 -7.90
CA MET A 21 12.20 -11.04 -8.60
C MET A 21 12.99 -10.83 -9.89
N ARG A 22 12.30 -10.35 -10.92
CA ARG A 22 12.93 -9.95 -12.19
C ARG A 22 13.69 -8.62 -11.99
N PRO A 23 14.71 -8.34 -12.81
CA PRO A 23 15.53 -7.13 -12.66
C PRO A 23 14.74 -5.83 -12.57
N TYR A 24 13.72 -5.64 -13.41
CA TYR A 24 12.88 -4.44 -13.37
C TYR A 24 12.03 -4.32 -12.08
N GLN A 25 11.63 -5.45 -11.49
CA GLN A 25 10.91 -5.46 -10.21
C GLN A 25 11.87 -5.08 -9.06
N ILE A 26 13.07 -5.58 -9.09
CA ILE A 26 14.13 -5.21 -8.12
C ILE A 26 14.40 -3.71 -8.22
N TYR A 27 14.57 -3.19 -9.43
CA TYR A 27 14.79 -1.76 -9.65
C TYR A 27 13.64 -0.89 -9.08
N ALA A 28 12.39 -1.32 -9.30
CA ALA A 28 11.23 -0.60 -8.75
C ALA A 28 11.21 -0.62 -7.22
N VAL A 29 11.51 -1.77 -6.59
CA VAL A 29 11.59 -1.88 -5.13
C VAL A 29 12.70 -1.01 -4.58
N GLU A 30 13.89 -1.03 -5.18
CA GLU A 30 15.02 -0.18 -4.76
C GLU A 30 14.69 1.31 -4.89
N ALA A 31 14.02 1.71 -5.96
CA ALA A 31 13.60 3.10 -6.17
C ALA A 31 12.61 3.56 -5.09
N ILE A 32 11.64 2.70 -4.71
CA ILE A 32 10.71 2.99 -3.61
C ILE A 32 11.47 3.11 -2.29
N MET A 33 12.32 2.14 -1.97
CA MET A 33 13.08 2.13 -0.72
C MET A 33 13.96 3.38 -0.60
N LYS A 34 14.69 3.73 -1.66
CA LYS A 34 15.53 4.91 -1.70
C LYS A 34 14.72 6.20 -1.56
N CYS A 35 13.56 6.29 -2.21
CA CYS A 35 12.66 7.44 -2.10
C CYS A 35 12.17 7.63 -0.65
N ILE A 36 11.90 6.52 0.06
CA ILE A 36 11.48 6.53 1.46
C ILE A 36 12.65 6.91 2.37
N GLU A 37 13.81 6.27 2.22
CA GLU A 37 15.01 6.55 3.01
C GLU A 37 15.45 8.03 2.91
N GLU A 38 15.40 8.58 1.71
CA GLU A 38 15.76 9.99 1.44
C GLU A 38 14.60 10.98 1.67
N ASN A 39 13.42 10.49 2.06
CA ASN A 39 12.19 11.29 2.26
C ASN A 39 11.86 12.23 1.09
N ARG A 40 11.98 11.72 -0.14
CA ARG A 40 11.79 12.49 -1.37
C ARG A 40 10.33 12.75 -1.76
N GLY A 41 9.38 12.45 -0.86
CA GLY A 41 7.95 12.64 -1.09
C GLY A 41 7.27 11.43 -1.69
N ASN A 42 6.31 11.65 -2.59
CA ASN A 42 5.49 10.62 -3.21
C ASN A 42 6.10 10.10 -4.51
N GLY A 43 5.64 8.94 -4.99
CA GLY A 43 6.09 8.38 -6.24
C GLY A 43 5.04 7.53 -6.95
N TYR A 44 5.30 7.19 -8.19
CA TYR A 44 4.51 6.18 -8.91
C TYR A 44 5.44 5.24 -9.69
N ILE A 45 4.95 4.03 -9.89
CA ILE A 45 5.64 2.97 -10.63
C ILE A 45 4.80 2.61 -11.84
N TRP A 46 5.35 2.82 -13.00
CA TRP A 46 4.72 2.43 -14.26
C TRP A 46 5.05 0.97 -14.57
N HIS A 47 4.12 0.10 -14.28
CA HIS A 47 4.22 -1.32 -14.57
C HIS A 47 3.00 -1.78 -15.37
N THR A 48 3.23 -2.41 -16.50
CA THR A 48 2.17 -2.97 -17.33
C THR A 48 1.39 -4.07 -16.61
N THR A 49 0.16 -4.34 -17.06
CA THR A 49 -0.64 -5.46 -16.57
C THR A 49 0.12 -6.78 -16.78
N GLY A 50 0.09 -7.66 -15.78
CA GLY A 50 0.82 -8.93 -15.81
C GLY A 50 2.33 -8.86 -15.51
N SER A 51 2.87 -7.67 -15.21
CA SER A 51 4.29 -7.51 -14.84
C SER A 51 4.62 -7.94 -13.39
N GLY A 52 3.64 -8.46 -12.64
CA GLY A 52 3.82 -8.84 -11.24
C GLY A 52 3.84 -7.64 -10.29
N LYS A 53 2.96 -6.65 -10.51
CA LYS A 53 2.78 -5.49 -9.63
C LYS A 53 2.57 -5.90 -8.18
N THR A 54 1.69 -6.85 -7.92
CA THR A 54 1.38 -7.37 -6.58
C THR A 54 2.63 -7.89 -5.87
N LEU A 55 3.45 -8.70 -6.55
CA LEU A 55 4.71 -9.20 -5.98
C LEU A 55 5.68 -8.06 -5.68
N THR A 56 5.81 -7.08 -6.59
CA THR A 56 6.73 -5.96 -6.45
C THR A 56 6.33 -5.07 -5.27
N SER A 57 5.06 -4.69 -5.18
CA SER A 57 4.52 -3.87 -4.12
C SER A 57 4.54 -4.57 -2.76
N PHE A 58 4.21 -5.86 -2.72
CA PHE A 58 4.31 -6.67 -1.51
C PHE A 58 5.77 -6.76 -1.02
N LYS A 59 6.73 -6.97 -1.92
CA LYS A 59 8.14 -7.02 -1.55
C LYS A 59 8.64 -5.67 -1.02
N ALA A 60 8.25 -4.55 -1.64
CA ALA A 60 8.55 -3.23 -1.11
C ALA A 60 7.99 -3.06 0.32
N ALA A 61 6.72 -3.42 0.54
CA ALA A 61 6.11 -3.38 1.86
C ALA A 61 6.87 -4.25 2.88
N THR A 62 7.28 -5.47 2.49
CA THR A 62 8.03 -6.39 3.38
C THR A 62 9.37 -5.82 3.80
N LEU A 63 10.09 -5.16 2.88
CA LEU A 63 11.36 -4.53 3.21
C LEU A 63 11.19 -3.29 4.11
N LEU A 64 10.04 -2.63 4.04
CA LEU A 64 9.69 -1.53 4.94
C LEU A 64 9.34 -1.98 6.35
N LYS A 65 9.04 -3.26 6.54
CA LYS A 65 8.70 -3.81 7.85
C LYS A 65 9.81 -3.61 8.88
N ASP A 66 11.07 -3.69 8.44
CA ASP A 66 12.24 -3.51 9.29
C ASP A 66 12.71 -2.04 9.38
N ASN A 67 12.09 -1.13 8.65
CA ASN A 67 12.40 0.28 8.71
C ASN A 67 11.79 0.91 9.97
N GLN A 68 12.65 1.42 10.87
CA GLN A 68 12.23 2.02 12.14
C GLN A 68 11.57 3.39 11.99
N ASP A 69 11.86 4.10 10.89
CA ASP A 69 11.30 5.42 10.61
C ASP A 69 9.87 5.34 10.06
N VAL A 70 9.42 4.16 9.63
CA VAL A 70 8.08 3.92 9.10
C VAL A 70 7.24 3.22 10.14
N GLU A 71 6.19 3.87 10.60
CA GLU A 71 5.27 3.32 11.60
C GLU A 71 4.42 2.19 11.03
N LYS A 72 3.79 2.41 9.88
CA LYS A 72 2.92 1.46 9.18
C LYS A 72 3.12 1.54 7.67
N CYS A 73 2.92 0.41 7.00
CA CYS A 73 2.81 0.33 5.56
C CYS A 73 1.42 -0.23 5.20
N LEU A 74 0.59 0.58 4.54
CA LEU A 74 -0.73 0.17 4.09
C LEU A 74 -0.69 -0.11 2.59
N PHE A 75 -1.05 -1.32 2.21
CA PHE A 75 -1.32 -1.67 0.84
C PHE A 75 -2.81 -1.48 0.56
N VAL A 76 -3.12 -0.55 -0.33
CA VAL A 76 -4.49 -0.08 -0.58
C VAL A 76 -4.93 -0.48 -1.97
N VAL A 77 -5.99 -1.26 -2.04
CA VAL A 77 -6.59 -1.75 -3.29
C VAL A 77 -8.02 -1.23 -3.47
N ASP A 78 -8.53 -1.20 -4.70
CA ASP A 78 -9.96 -1.01 -4.92
C ASP A 78 -10.73 -2.27 -4.47
N ARG A 79 -11.92 -2.08 -3.91
CA ARG A 79 -12.80 -3.19 -3.51
C ARG A 79 -13.11 -4.15 -4.66
N LYS A 80 -13.21 -3.60 -5.89
CA LYS A 80 -13.48 -4.39 -7.10
C LYS A 80 -12.32 -5.30 -7.49
N ASP A 81 -11.09 -4.89 -7.12
CA ASP A 81 -9.88 -5.63 -7.44
C ASP A 81 -9.47 -6.57 -6.30
N LEU A 82 -10.06 -6.42 -5.10
CA LEU A 82 -9.89 -7.34 -4.00
C LEU A 82 -10.82 -8.55 -4.17
N ASP A 83 -10.76 -9.16 -5.32
CA ASP A 83 -11.44 -10.42 -5.59
C ASP A 83 -10.78 -11.59 -4.84
N ARG A 84 -11.37 -12.78 -4.95
CA ARG A 84 -10.85 -13.98 -4.31
C ARG A 84 -9.41 -14.26 -4.73
N GLN A 85 -9.08 -14.10 -6.00
CA GLN A 85 -7.75 -14.40 -6.55
C GLN A 85 -6.70 -13.45 -5.98
N THR A 86 -6.96 -12.16 -5.93
CA THR A 86 -6.06 -11.15 -5.36
C THR A 86 -5.84 -11.39 -3.87
N ARG A 87 -6.89 -11.74 -3.11
CA ARG A 87 -6.77 -12.10 -1.69
C ARG A 87 -5.91 -13.35 -1.48
N GLU A 88 -6.14 -14.39 -2.28
CA GLU A 88 -5.33 -15.61 -2.26
C GLU A 88 -3.86 -15.28 -2.58
N GLU A 89 -3.59 -14.40 -3.54
CA GLU A 89 -2.24 -13.98 -3.90
C GLU A 89 -1.54 -13.25 -2.74
N PHE A 90 -2.21 -12.32 -2.07
CA PHE A 90 -1.65 -11.65 -0.88
C PHE A 90 -1.42 -12.63 0.27
N ASN A 91 -2.37 -13.51 0.56
CA ASN A 91 -2.24 -14.50 1.62
C ASN A 91 -1.15 -15.55 1.32
N ARG A 92 -0.84 -15.82 0.03
CA ARG A 92 0.32 -16.64 -0.35
C ARG A 92 1.64 -16.02 0.10
N PHE A 93 1.75 -14.70 0.05
CA PHE A 93 2.98 -13.99 0.43
C PHE A 93 3.09 -13.79 1.94
N GLN A 94 1.98 -13.53 2.60
CA GLN A 94 1.92 -13.40 4.05
C GLN A 94 0.54 -13.89 4.53
N ASP A 95 0.53 -14.98 5.24
CA ASP A 95 -0.70 -15.56 5.80
C ASP A 95 -1.42 -14.58 6.72
N GLY A 96 -2.74 -14.46 6.57
CA GLY A 96 -3.58 -13.57 7.37
C GLY A 96 -3.40 -12.07 7.10
N CYS A 97 -2.64 -11.66 6.07
CA CYS A 97 -2.49 -10.22 5.77
C CYS A 97 -3.78 -9.61 5.20
N VAL A 98 -4.63 -10.41 4.56
CA VAL A 98 -5.96 -10.03 4.07
C VAL A 98 -7.02 -10.87 4.77
N GLU A 99 -7.77 -10.27 5.67
CA GLU A 99 -8.91 -10.92 6.29
C GLU A 99 -10.19 -10.72 5.45
N GLU A 100 -10.95 -11.80 5.21
CA GLU A 100 -12.12 -11.78 4.33
C GLU A 100 -13.24 -10.85 4.81
N ASN A 101 -13.45 -10.76 6.11
CA ASN A 101 -14.59 -10.08 6.74
C ASN A 101 -14.21 -8.89 7.64
N THR A 102 -13.05 -8.27 7.45
CA THR A 102 -12.68 -7.14 8.27
C THR A 102 -13.59 -5.94 8.01
N ASN A 103 -14.23 -5.47 9.08
CA ASN A 103 -14.89 -4.18 9.07
C ASN A 103 -13.86 -3.05 9.26
N THR A 104 -14.29 -1.80 9.17
CA THR A 104 -13.42 -0.64 9.37
C THR A 104 -12.83 -0.59 10.78
N ASP A 105 -13.54 -1.11 11.79
CA ASP A 105 -13.01 -1.17 13.16
C ASP A 105 -11.77 -2.06 13.27
N ALA A 106 -11.76 -3.22 12.60
CA ALA A 106 -10.59 -4.09 12.54
C ALA A 106 -9.39 -3.40 11.87
N LEU A 107 -9.62 -2.65 10.78
CA LEU A 107 -8.57 -1.83 10.16
C LEU A 107 -7.99 -0.82 11.16
N VAL A 108 -8.84 -0.05 11.84
CA VAL A 108 -8.41 0.97 12.82
C VAL A 108 -7.64 0.32 13.98
N ARG A 109 -8.12 -0.81 14.49
CA ARG A 109 -7.44 -1.56 15.56
C ARG A 109 -6.05 -2.02 15.12
N ARG A 110 -5.90 -2.57 13.91
CA ARG A 110 -4.60 -2.99 13.36
C ARG A 110 -3.66 -1.80 13.11
N MET A 111 -4.19 -0.67 12.65
CA MET A 111 -3.38 0.54 12.50
C MET A 111 -2.82 1.03 13.83
N LEU A 112 -3.57 0.89 14.93
CA LEU A 112 -3.15 1.30 16.27
C LEU A 112 -2.35 0.23 17.02
N SER A 113 -2.30 -1.00 16.53
CA SER A 113 -1.56 -2.11 17.13
C SER A 113 -0.06 -1.86 17.04
N GLU A 114 0.69 -2.20 18.09
CA GLU A 114 2.15 -2.20 18.11
C GLU A 114 2.75 -3.55 17.66
N ASP A 115 1.88 -4.53 17.34
CA ASP A 115 2.34 -5.83 16.88
C ASP A 115 3.10 -5.69 15.55
N TYR A 116 4.27 -6.34 15.49
CA TYR A 116 5.08 -6.41 14.28
C TYR A 116 4.32 -7.05 13.10
N ALA A 117 3.39 -7.96 13.35
CA ALA A 117 2.53 -8.54 12.33
C ALA A 117 1.66 -7.48 11.64
N ASP A 118 1.20 -6.47 12.40
CA ASP A 118 0.36 -5.37 11.93
C ASP A 118 1.13 -4.19 11.34
N LYS A 119 2.44 -4.32 11.14
CA LYS A 119 3.24 -3.28 10.48
C LYS A 119 2.91 -3.17 8.99
N ILE A 120 2.45 -4.27 8.37
CA ILE A 120 1.92 -4.28 7.01
C ILE A 120 0.43 -4.62 7.06
N ILE A 121 -0.40 -3.78 6.46
CA ILE A 121 -1.84 -3.94 6.44
C ILE A 121 -2.34 -3.85 5.01
N VAL A 122 -3.10 -4.85 4.55
CA VAL A 122 -3.82 -4.78 3.28
C VAL A 122 -5.25 -4.32 3.54
N THR A 123 -5.68 -3.29 2.84
CA THR A 123 -7.02 -2.71 3.02
C THR A 123 -7.59 -2.21 1.70
N THR A 124 -8.87 -1.84 1.72
CA THR A 124 -9.50 -1.20 0.56
C THR A 124 -9.57 0.31 0.73
N ILE A 125 -9.56 1.02 -0.40
CA ILE A 125 -9.70 2.48 -0.42
C ILE A 125 -11.00 2.94 0.26
N GLN A 126 -12.07 2.16 0.14
CA GLN A 126 -13.37 2.46 0.75
C GLN A 126 -13.31 2.37 2.28
N LYS A 127 -12.67 1.32 2.84
CA LYS A 127 -12.50 1.19 4.30
C LYS A 127 -11.64 2.33 4.86
N LEU A 128 -10.59 2.69 4.14
CA LEU A 128 -9.73 3.81 4.52
C LEU A 128 -10.50 5.13 4.49
N GLY A 129 -11.32 5.36 3.46
CA GLY A 129 -12.20 6.52 3.37
C GLY A 129 -13.17 6.61 4.55
N ILE A 130 -13.82 5.49 4.92
CA ILE A 130 -14.71 5.43 6.10
C ILE A 130 -13.94 5.70 7.41
N ALA A 131 -12.71 5.18 7.54
CA ALA A 131 -11.89 5.41 8.73
C ALA A 131 -11.47 6.87 8.91
N LEU A 132 -11.31 7.61 7.81
CA LEU A 132 -10.91 9.01 7.81
C LEU A 132 -12.09 10.00 7.76
N ASP A 133 -13.32 9.53 7.57
CA ASP A 133 -14.51 10.38 7.51
C ASP A 133 -14.79 11.02 8.86
N PRO A 134 -14.75 12.37 8.97
CA PRO A 134 -15.03 13.07 10.22
C PRO A 134 -16.48 12.94 10.69
N LYS A 135 -17.40 12.55 9.79
CA LYS A 135 -18.82 12.38 10.09
C LYS A 135 -19.17 10.97 10.55
N ASN A 136 -18.18 10.06 10.57
CA ASN A 136 -18.43 8.68 10.95
C ASN A 136 -18.79 8.56 12.43
N ARG A 137 -19.93 7.92 12.73
CA ARG A 137 -20.46 7.76 14.10
C ARG A 137 -19.56 6.95 15.04
N ASN A 138 -18.66 6.15 14.50
CA ASN A 138 -17.74 5.31 15.30
C ASN A 138 -16.46 6.04 15.71
N HIS A 139 -16.33 7.33 15.37
CA HIS A 139 -15.19 8.16 15.76
C HIS A 139 -13.82 7.57 15.41
N TYR A 140 -13.74 6.84 14.29
CA TYR A 140 -12.50 6.20 13.86
C TYR A 140 -11.37 7.20 13.63
N ARG A 141 -11.68 8.34 13.01
CA ARG A 141 -10.72 9.40 12.75
C ARG A 141 -10.11 9.95 14.03
N GLU A 142 -10.89 10.10 15.08
CA GLU A 142 -10.42 10.57 16.41
C GLU A 142 -9.46 9.55 17.02
N ARG A 143 -9.76 8.26 16.94
CA ARG A 143 -8.87 7.19 17.41
C ARG A 143 -7.54 7.20 16.66
N LEU A 144 -7.54 7.48 15.35
CA LEU A 144 -6.35 7.54 14.51
C LEU A 144 -5.49 8.79 14.72
N LEU A 145 -5.93 9.78 15.53
CA LEU A 145 -5.12 10.98 15.84
C LEU A 145 -3.75 10.64 16.43
N LEU A 146 -3.63 9.52 17.13
CA LEU A 146 -2.35 9.02 17.66
C LEU A 146 -1.30 8.75 16.57
N LEU A 147 -1.76 8.50 15.33
CA LEU A 147 -0.91 8.22 14.18
C LEU A 147 -0.74 9.43 13.26
N LYS A 148 -1.39 10.56 13.55
CA LYS A 148 -1.43 11.72 12.65
C LYS A 148 -0.04 12.20 12.23
N ASP A 149 0.86 12.30 13.19
CA ASP A 149 2.21 12.81 13.00
C ASP A 149 3.23 11.70 12.71
N LYS A 150 2.79 10.45 12.70
CA LYS A 150 3.63 9.30 12.39
C LYS A 150 3.86 9.18 10.89
N ARG A 151 5.01 8.62 10.53
CA ARG A 151 5.34 8.36 9.13
C ARG A 151 4.69 7.07 8.67
N ILE A 152 3.70 7.20 7.78
CA ILE A 152 2.95 6.07 7.22
C ILE A 152 3.21 6.03 5.71
N VAL A 153 3.48 4.84 5.19
CA VAL A 153 3.63 4.61 3.76
C VAL A 153 2.35 3.96 3.23
N PHE A 154 1.80 4.55 2.18
CA PHE A 154 0.66 4.00 1.46
C PHE A 154 1.10 3.53 0.08
N ILE A 155 0.82 2.28 -0.27
CA ILE A 155 1.07 1.71 -1.59
C ILE A 155 -0.28 1.42 -2.22
N PHE A 156 -0.56 2.05 -3.37
CA PHE A 156 -1.83 1.91 -4.07
C PHE A 156 -1.65 1.06 -5.31
N ASP A 157 -2.51 0.06 -5.47
CA ASP A 157 -2.65 -0.65 -6.74
C ASP A 157 -3.65 0.08 -7.64
N GLU A 158 -3.38 0.10 -8.96
CA GLU A 158 -4.21 0.74 -9.99
C GLU A 158 -4.61 2.20 -9.65
N CYS A 159 -3.62 3.01 -9.29
CA CYS A 159 -3.81 4.38 -8.78
C CYS A 159 -4.43 5.39 -9.80
N HIS A 160 -4.64 4.99 -11.06
CA HIS A 160 -5.26 5.83 -12.09
C HIS A 160 -6.80 5.92 -12.00
N ARG A 161 -7.43 5.17 -11.09
CA ARG A 161 -8.89 5.16 -10.97
C ARG A 161 -9.43 6.42 -10.28
N SER A 162 -10.62 6.86 -10.69
CA SER A 162 -11.26 8.13 -10.30
C SER A 162 -11.42 8.35 -8.79
N GLN A 163 -11.58 7.30 -8.00
CA GLN A 163 -11.73 7.40 -6.54
C GLN A 163 -10.40 7.70 -5.82
N PHE A 164 -9.28 7.65 -6.52
CA PHE A 164 -7.98 7.89 -5.92
C PHE A 164 -7.79 9.37 -5.52
N GLY A 165 -8.28 10.33 -6.32
CA GLY A 165 -8.04 11.75 -6.12
C GLY A 165 -8.58 12.29 -4.79
N ASP A 166 -9.83 12.01 -4.45
CA ASP A 166 -10.48 12.52 -3.24
C ASP A 166 -9.93 11.83 -1.97
N ASN A 167 -9.73 10.52 -2.04
CA ASN A 167 -9.12 9.78 -0.94
C ASN A 167 -7.65 10.17 -0.73
N HIS A 168 -6.91 10.46 -1.79
CA HIS A 168 -5.54 10.97 -1.71
C HIS A 168 -5.47 12.27 -0.92
N LYS A 169 -6.37 13.23 -1.18
CA LYS A 169 -6.46 14.49 -0.42
C LYS A 169 -6.76 14.22 1.05
N ALA A 170 -7.78 13.41 1.35
CA ALA A 170 -8.15 13.08 2.73
C ALA A 170 -6.99 12.40 3.49
N ILE A 171 -6.25 11.49 2.84
CA ILE A 171 -5.08 10.85 3.44
C ILE A 171 -3.99 11.88 3.74
N LYS A 172 -3.67 12.76 2.78
CA LYS A 172 -2.63 13.79 2.96
C LYS A 172 -3.00 14.84 3.98
N GLU A 173 -4.26 15.22 4.08
CA GLU A 173 -4.75 16.15 5.10
C GLU A 173 -4.66 15.54 6.50
N PHE A 174 -4.97 14.25 6.62
CA PHE A 174 -4.97 13.60 7.92
C PHE A 174 -3.57 13.12 8.35
N PHE A 175 -2.76 12.58 7.42
CA PHE A 175 -1.41 12.10 7.64
C PHE A 175 -0.39 12.94 6.88
N PRO A 176 -0.03 14.14 7.36
CA PRO A 176 0.85 15.07 6.62
C PRO A 176 2.24 14.49 6.33
N ASN A 177 2.75 13.62 7.22
CA ASN A 177 4.05 12.96 7.08
C ASN A 177 4.01 11.66 6.25
N SER A 178 2.85 11.33 5.63
CA SER A 178 2.75 10.12 4.83
C SER A 178 3.43 10.24 3.48
N GLN A 179 3.90 9.11 2.97
CA GLN A 179 4.37 8.95 1.59
C GLN A 179 3.45 8.00 0.83
N LEU A 180 3.10 8.37 -0.39
CA LEU A 180 2.16 7.65 -1.22
C LEU A 180 2.85 7.17 -2.49
N PHE A 181 2.77 5.87 -2.75
CA PHE A 181 3.31 5.23 -3.95
C PHE A 181 2.18 4.58 -4.73
N GLY A 182 2.07 4.90 -6.02
CA GLY A 182 1.06 4.35 -6.89
C GLY A 182 1.64 3.37 -7.91
N PHE A 183 1.03 2.19 -8.05
CA PHE A 183 1.31 1.29 -9.16
C PHE A 183 0.23 1.46 -10.22
N THR A 184 0.62 1.60 -11.49
CA THR A 184 -0.32 1.75 -12.60
C THR A 184 0.24 1.18 -13.89
N GLY A 185 -0.62 0.58 -14.71
CA GLY A 185 -0.30 0.20 -16.09
C GLY A 185 -0.55 1.34 -17.08
N THR A 186 -1.34 2.33 -16.69
CA THR A 186 -1.78 3.45 -17.54
C THR A 186 -1.64 4.76 -16.77
N PRO A 187 -0.44 5.34 -16.66
CA PRO A 187 -0.26 6.62 -15.98
C PRO A 187 -1.05 7.71 -16.71
N ILE A 188 -1.66 8.59 -15.93
CA ILE A 188 -2.33 9.79 -16.46
C ILE A 188 -1.28 10.91 -16.47
N PHE A 189 -0.88 11.33 -17.67
CA PHE A 189 -0.05 12.50 -17.90
C PHE A 189 -0.94 13.72 -18.15
N GLU A 190 -0.38 14.92 -18.05
CA GLU A 190 -1.12 16.17 -18.34
C GLU A 190 -1.79 16.17 -19.72
N GLU A 191 -1.16 15.55 -20.71
CA GLU A 191 -1.65 15.46 -22.09
C GLU A 191 -2.91 14.60 -22.26
N ASN A 192 -3.16 13.64 -21.35
CA ASN A 192 -4.33 12.75 -21.38
C ASN A 192 -5.20 12.83 -20.12
N ALA A 193 -4.97 13.82 -19.27
CA ALA A 193 -5.82 14.11 -18.13
C ALA A 193 -7.08 14.85 -18.61
N SER A 194 -8.25 14.23 -18.43
CA SER A 194 -9.51 14.93 -18.62
C SER A 194 -9.75 15.86 -17.42
N TYR A 195 -9.40 17.13 -17.56
CA TYR A 195 -9.75 18.14 -16.57
C TYR A 195 -11.24 18.45 -16.68
N ILE A 196 -12.01 18.07 -15.68
CA ILE A 196 -13.32 18.69 -15.48
C ILE A 196 -13.02 20.03 -14.79
N GLN A 197 -13.00 21.11 -15.55
CA GLN A 197 -13.08 22.44 -14.98
C GLN A 197 -14.47 22.57 -14.34
N VAL A 198 -14.53 22.55 -13.02
CA VAL A 198 -15.68 23.00 -12.27
C VAL A 198 -15.55 24.52 -12.20
N THR A 199 -16.33 25.21 -13.05
CA THR A 199 -16.58 26.65 -12.93
C THR A 199 -17.49 26.95 -11.77
#